data_5640cdc166afd8baa2718a897160067b
#
_entry.id   5640cdc166afd8baa2718a897160067b
#
_cell.length_a   1.000
_cell.length_b   1.000
_cell.length_c   1.000
_cell.angle_alpha   90.00
_cell.angle_beta   90.00
_cell.angle_gamma   90.00
#
_symmetry.space_group_name_H-M   'P 1'
#
loop_
_entity.id
_entity.type
_entity.pdbx_description
1 polymer ?
#
loop_
_entity_poly.entity_id
_entity_poly.type
_entity_poly.pdbx_seq_one_letter_code
_entity_poly.pdbx_strand_id
1 'polypeptide(L)'
;MLFVIFWYNPPEFKPVSGLFFYFFSIFHMKYINVAIIAHVDHGKTTLVDALLKQTNTFRENEEVGTTIMDSNDQEKERGITIYAKNTAVQYGDYKINIVDTPGHADFGSEVERVLRMVDSVCLVVDAYEGPMPQTKFVLKKALQLGLKPIVVINKIDKPTAQPEAVVDMLFDLFVQLGATDEQLDITDGRIVYAIARDGIAKRNMTDEATDISALFETIIEQVALAPNDVTKPLRMQIANLAYDSYVGRMGIGRVVEGQAKVGQQVTIIANDGTRRTGKISKVLTSLGLKKMEVDAGVAGDIITIAGIPDIYVGETVCADPDAVPMPAITVDEPTLTMEFMVNDSPFAGKEGKFVTSRQIRDRLEKETEMN
;
A
#
# COMPACT_ATOMS: atom_id res chain seq x y z
N MET A 1 54.71 -9.18 -19.76
CA MET A 1 53.80 -9.86 -18.86
C MET A 1 52.44 -9.89 -19.54
N LEU A 2 52.15 -10.98 -20.23
CA LEU A 2 50.95 -11.13 -21.08
C LEU A 2 49.76 -11.55 -20.18
N PHE A 3 48.68 -10.79 -20.21
CA PHE A 3 47.40 -11.22 -19.64
C PHE A 3 46.62 -11.95 -20.73
N VAL A 4 46.43 -13.26 -20.55
CA VAL A 4 45.55 -14.09 -21.37
C VAL A 4 44.15 -13.98 -20.77
N ILE A 5 43.20 -13.35 -21.50
CA ILE A 5 41.78 -13.32 -21.16
C ILE A 5 41.16 -14.60 -21.71
N PHE A 6 40.79 -15.52 -20.83
CA PHE A 6 39.98 -16.68 -21.21
C PHE A 6 38.52 -16.22 -21.40
N TRP A 7 38.05 -16.25 -22.62
CA TRP A 7 36.64 -16.23 -22.95
C TRP A 7 36.04 -17.59 -22.59
N TYR A 8 35.26 -17.62 -21.52
CA TYR A 8 34.43 -18.78 -21.18
C TYR A 8 33.09 -18.64 -21.91
N ASN A 9 32.86 -19.51 -22.90
CA ASN A 9 31.61 -19.69 -23.57
C ASN A 9 30.79 -20.71 -22.76
N PRO A 10 29.70 -20.34 -22.09
CA PRO A 10 28.84 -21.32 -21.42
C PRO A 10 28.03 -22.09 -22.51
N PRO A 11 27.78 -23.39 -22.33
CA PRO A 11 26.97 -24.18 -23.26
C PRO A 11 25.54 -23.65 -23.29
N GLU A 12 24.89 -23.73 -24.45
CA GLU A 12 23.52 -23.36 -24.74
C GLU A 12 22.56 -23.95 -23.70
N PHE A 13 22.10 -23.13 -22.77
CA PHE A 13 20.97 -23.45 -21.88
C PHE A 13 19.67 -23.21 -22.65
N LYS A 14 18.96 -24.30 -22.99
CA LYS A 14 17.54 -24.24 -23.39
C LYS A 14 16.74 -23.61 -22.26
N PRO A 15 15.82 -22.69 -22.55
CA PRO A 15 15.02 -22.04 -21.49
C PRO A 15 14.09 -23.09 -20.88
N VAL A 16 14.42 -23.51 -19.66
CA VAL A 16 13.52 -24.24 -18.79
C VAL A 16 12.73 -23.19 -18.02
N SER A 17 11.45 -23.08 -18.35
CA SER A 17 10.35 -22.39 -17.64
C SER A 17 10.65 -21.05 -16.99
N GLY A 18 9.78 -20.08 -17.23
CA GLY A 18 9.83 -18.69 -16.76
C GLY A 18 10.01 -18.46 -15.25
N LEU A 19 10.08 -19.52 -14.43
CA LEU A 19 10.33 -19.47 -12.99
C LEU A 19 11.78 -19.08 -12.64
N PHE A 20 12.77 -19.50 -13.46
CA PHE A 20 14.20 -19.25 -13.17
C PHE A 20 14.61 -17.79 -13.42
N PHE A 21 14.00 -17.13 -14.40
CA PHE A 21 14.22 -15.71 -14.68
C PHE A 21 13.62 -14.82 -13.59
N TYR A 22 12.51 -15.25 -12.98
CA TYR A 22 11.87 -14.55 -11.88
C TYR A 22 12.70 -14.58 -10.58
N PHE A 23 13.36 -15.71 -10.31
CA PHE A 23 14.21 -15.89 -9.12
C PHE A 23 15.47 -15.00 -9.13
N PHE A 24 16.09 -14.81 -10.30
CA PHE A 24 17.30 -13.99 -10.42
C PHE A 24 17.00 -12.48 -10.35
N SER A 25 15.79 -12.09 -10.74
CA SER A 25 15.32 -10.69 -10.73
C SER A 25 15.03 -10.17 -9.32
N ILE A 26 14.55 -11.01 -8.41
CA ILE A 26 14.12 -10.60 -7.05
C ILE A 26 15.30 -10.09 -6.19
N PHE A 27 16.51 -10.64 -6.36
CA PHE A 27 17.68 -10.26 -5.56
C PHE A 27 18.30 -8.90 -5.94
N HIS A 28 17.92 -8.31 -7.07
CA HIS A 28 18.42 -7.00 -7.52
C HIS A 28 17.32 -5.95 -7.59
N MET A 29 16.08 -6.30 -7.25
CA MET A 29 14.94 -5.40 -7.27
C MET A 29 15.08 -4.34 -6.18
N LYS A 30 14.87 -3.09 -6.53
CA LYS A 30 14.80 -1.97 -5.59
C LYS A 30 13.34 -1.76 -5.19
N TYR A 31 13.09 -1.64 -3.90
CA TYR A 31 11.74 -1.50 -3.37
C TYR A 31 11.46 -0.06 -2.96
N ILE A 32 10.30 0.44 -3.34
CA ILE A 32 9.75 1.72 -2.90
C ILE A 32 8.31 1.46 -2.46
N ASN A 33 7.93 1.98 -1.30
CA ASN A 33 6.59 1.82 -0.76
C ASN A 33 5.92 3.18 -0.63
N VAL A 34 4.80 3.39 -1.32
CA VAL A 34 4.11 4.67 -1.37
C VAL A 34 2.64 4.49 -1.02
N ALA A 35 2.12 5.29 -0.10
CA ALA A 35 0.69 5.39 0.14
C ALA A 35 0.07 6.48 -0.73
N ILE A 36 -1.12 6.24 -1.27
CA ILE A 36 -1.85 7.28 -2.00
C ILE A 36 -2.97 7.80 -1.12
N ILE A 37 -2.92 9.10 -0.84
CA ILE A 37 -3.88 9.82 -0.01
C ILE A 37 -4.56 10.91 -0.83
N ALA A 38 -5.87 11.02 -0.70
CA ALA A 38 -6.67 12.02 -1.41
C ALA A 38 -7.99 12.28 -0.67
N HIS A 39 -8.60 13.42 -0.96
CA HIS A 39 -10.01 13.60 -0.68
C HIS A 39 -10.88 12.77 -1.63
N VAL A 40 -12.12 12.52 -1.24
CA VAL A 40 -13.13 11.89 -2.12
C VAL A 40 -13.20 12.68 -3.41
N ASP A 41 -13.32 12.00 -4.55
CA ASP A 41 -13.41 12.58 -5.89
C ASP A 41 -12.17 13.35 -6.40
N HIS A 42 -11.07 13.46 -5.65
CA HIS A 42 -9.83 14.06 -6.16
C HIS A 42 -9.11 13.19 -7.21
N GLY A 43 -9.56 11.96 -7.42
CA GLY A 43 -9.08 11.06 -8.45
C GLY A 43 -8.01 10.06 -8.01
N LYS A 44 -8.02 9.69 -6.71
CA LYS A 44 -7.12 8.68 -6.14
C LYS A 44 -7.17 7.36 -6.91
N THR A 45 -8.35 6.72 -6.99
CA THR A 45 -8.56 5.45 -7.69
C THR A 45 -8.20 5.55 -9.16
N THR A 46 -8.57 6.65 -9.83
CA THR A 46 -8.24 6.91 -11.23
C THR A 46 -6.73 6.98 -11.46
N LEU A 47 -5.99 7.61 -10.53
CA LEU A 47 -4.53 7.70 -10.60
C LEU A 47 -3.88 6.32 -10.43
N VAL A 48 -4.34 5.52 -9.46
CA VAL A 48 -3.85 4.14 -9.27
C VAL A 48 -4.12 3.29 -10.50
N ASP A 49 -5.31 3.39 -11.08
CA ASP A 49 -5.66 2.69 -12.31
C ASP A 49 -4.76 3.09 -13.48
N ALA A 50 -4.41 4.37 -13.60
CA ALA A 50 -3.51 4.87 -14.63
C ALA A 50 -2.09 4.30 -14.45
N LEU A 51 -1.57 4.27 -13.21
CA LEU A 51 -0.27 3.67 -12.89
C LEU A 51 -0.23 2.17 -13.22
N LEU A 52 -1.30 1.43 -12.88
CA LEU A 52 -1.42 0.02 -13.19
C LEU A 52 -1.50 -0.27 -14.68
N LYS A 53 -2.23 0.55 -15.44
CA LYS A 53 -2.38 0.40 -16.88
C LYS A 53 -1.06 0.61 -17.63
N GLN A 54 -0.31 1.65 -17.29
CA GLN A 54 0.94 1.96 -17.98
C GLN A 54 2.01 0.89 -17.81
N THR A 55 2.03 0.18 -16.69
CA THR A 55 3.03 -0.85 -16.43
C THR A 55 2.71 -2.21 -17.06
N ASN A 56 1.69 -2.28 -17.94
CA ASN A 56 1.22 -3.52 -18.60
C ASN A 56 1.00 -4.68 -17.61
N THR A 57 0.59 -4.36 -16.40
CA THR A 57 0.35 -5.34 -15.34
C THR A 57 -0.91 -6.17 -15.62
N PHE A 58 -1.68 -5.78 -16.65
CA PHE A 58 -2.85 -6.51 -17.16
C PHE A 58 -2.53 -7.25 -18.46
N ARG A 59 -3.16 -8.40 -18.67
CA ARG A 59 -3.14 -9.06 -19.97
C ARG A 59 -4.00 -8.27 -20.96
N GLU A 60 -3.58 -8.19 -22.21
CA GLU A 60 -4.25 -7.45 -23.30
C GLU A 60 -5.75 -7.78 -23.48
N ASN A 61 -6.23 -8.89 -22.92
CA ASN A 61 -7.63 -9.36 -23.02
C ASN A 61 -8.40 -9.34 -21.69
N GLU A 62 -7.86 -8.73 -20.62
CA GLU A 62 -8.58 -8.57 -19.37
C GLU A 62 -9.48 -7.32 -19.49
N GLU A 63 -10.81 -7.52 -19.59
CA GLU A 63 -11.78 -6.42 -19.50
C GLU A 63 -11.69 -5.82 -18.09
N VAL A 64 -10.96 -4.73 -17.98
CA VAL A 64 -10.74 -4.03 -16.72
C VAL A 64 -11.89 -3.05 -16.53
N GLY A 65 -12.74 -3.28 -15.54
CA GLY A 65 -13.81 -2.36 -15.17
C GLY A 65 -13.28 -0.95 -14.84
N THR A 66 -14.16 0.03 -14.76
CA THR A 66 -13.81 1.45 -14.56
C THR A 66 -13.21 1.78 -13.20
N THR A 67 -13.26 0.86 -12.22
CA THR A 67 -12.66 1.01 -10.87
C THR A 67 -12.03 -0.32 -10.47
N ILE A 68 -10.74 -0.46 -10.75
CA ILE A 68 -10.01 -1.72 -10.58
C ILE A 68 -9.78 -2.03 -9.10
N MET A 69 -9.56 -1.02 -8.29
CA MET A 69 -9.24 -1.17 -6.87
C MET A 69 -10.49 -1.33 -5.97
N ASP A 70 -11.63 -0.75 -6.35
CA ASP A 70 -12.84 -0.81 -5.52
C ASP A 70 -13.59 -2.13 -5.74
N SER A 71 -13.19 -3.16 -5.00
CA SER A 71 -13.76 -4.53 -5.13
C SER A 71 -14.93 -4.81 -4.19
N ASN A 72 -15.12 -4.02 -3.14
CA ASN A 72 -16.20 -4.18 -2.17
C ASN A 72 -17.47 -3.46 -2.65
N ASP A 73 -18.63 -4.11 -2.53
CA ASP A 73 -19.91 -3.53 -2.94
C ASP A 73 -20.23 -2.22 -2.18
N GLN A 74 -19.83 -2.10 -0.91
CA GLN A 74 -20.01 -0.89 -0.12
C GLN A 74 -19.10 0.25 -0.58
N GLU A 75 -17.87 -0.03 -0.99
CA GLU A 75 -16.95 0.96 -1.55
C GLU A 75 -17.48 1.49 -2.87
N LYS A 76 -18.00 0.60 -3.73
CA LYS A 76 -18.62 0.98 -5.03
C LYS A 76 -19.88 1.82 -4.85
N GLU A 77 -20.74 1.43 -3.90
CA GLU A 77 -21.98 2.15 -3.62
C GLU A 77 -21.74 3.55 -3.10
N ARG A 78 -20.72 3.71 -2.23
CA ARG A 78 -20.41 4.98 -1.57
C ARG A 78 -19.34 5.81 -2.28
N GLY A 79 -18.60 5.23 -3.22
CA GLY A 79 -17.51 5.90 -3.92
C GLY A 79 -16.32 6.25 -3.00
N ILE A 80 -16.12 5.50 -1.90
CA ILE A 80 -15.03 5.74 -0.94
C ILE A 80 -14.24 4.46 -0.71
N THR A 81 -12.94 4.59 -0.47
CA THR A 81 -12.09 3.49 0.00
C THR A 81 -12.32 3.28 1.50
N ILE A 82 -12.68 2.06 1.90
CA ILE A 82 -12.90 1.67 3.29
C ILE A 82 -11.68 0.90 3.81
N TYR A 83 -11.20 -0.08 3.06
CA TYR A 83 -10.06 -0.92 3.41
C TYR A 83 -8.83 -0.53 2.60
N ALA A 84 -7.69 -0.49 3.27
CA ALA A 84 -6.42 -0.31 2.61
C ALA A 84 -6.10 -1.51 1.73
N LYS A 85 -5.73 -1.26 0.48
CA LYS A 85 -5.36 -2.28 -0.48
C LYS A 85 -3.93 -2.08 -0.93
N ASN A 86 -3.19 -3.18 -0.98
CA ASN A 86 -1.82 -3.16 -1.47
C ASN A 86 -1.76 -3.74 -2.87
N THR A 87 -1.22 -2.97 -3.78
CA THR A 87 -0.86 -3.40 -5.14
C THR A 87 0.61 -3.07 -5.39
N ALA A 88 1.19 -3.61 -6.45
CA ALA A 88 2.56 -3.28 -6.81
C ALA A 88 2.71 -3.21 -8.32
N VAL A 89 3.54 -2.30 -8.77
CA VAL A 89 3.92 -2.15 -10.17
C VAL A 89 5.43 -2.32 -10.31
N GLN A 90 5.85 -2.85 -11.45
CA GLN A 90 7.26 -2.90 -11.80
C GLN A 90 7.56 -1.82 -12.84
N TYR A 91 8.52 -0.94 -12.51
CA TYR A 91 9.01 0.09 -13.43
C TYR A 91 10.54 0.03 -13.49
N GLY A 92 11.07 -0.51 -14.57
CA GLY A 92 12.48 -0.83 -14.69
C GLY A 92 12.94 -1.83 -13.62
N ASP A 93 13.99 -1.48 -12.88
CA ASP A 93 14.55 -2.28 -11.77
C ASP A 93 13.85 -2.02 -10.43
N TYR A 94 12.76 -1.25 -10.44
CA TYR A 94 12.03 -0.87 -9.23
C TYR A 94 10.72 -1.65 -9.13
N LYS A 95 10.44 -2.16 -7.94
CA LYS A 95 9.12 -2.58 -7.52
C LYS A 95 8.54 -1.49 -6.62
N ILE A 96 7.49 -0.85 -7.09
CA ILE A 96 6.80 0.20 -6.37
C ILE A 96 5.52 -0.40 -5.80
N ASN A 97 5.50 -0.61 -4.48
CA ASN A 97 4.29 -0.98 -3.76
C ASN A 97 3.43 0.28 -3.58
N ILE A 98 2.20 0.20 -4.00
CA ILE A 98 1.21 1.27 -3.90
C ILE A 98 0.15 0.81 -2.91
N VAL A 99 0.04 1.52 -1.80
CA VAL A 99 -0.97 1.25 -0.78
C VAL A 99 -2.08 2.29 -0.90
N ASP A 100 -3.25 1.82 -1.33
CA ASP A 100 -4.45 2.66 -1.38
C ASP A 100 -4.99 2.84 0.04
N THR A 101 -5.10 4.10 0.50
CA THR A 101 -5.51 4.43 1.86
C THR A 101 -6.90 5.03 1.91
N PRO A 102 -7.69 4.68 2.93
CA PRO A 102 -8.93 5.42 3.21
C PRO A 102 -8.64 6.92 3.38
N GLY A 103 -9.49 7.76 2.76
CA GLY A 103 -9.36 9.21 2.86
C GLY A 103 -10.12 9.81 4.05
N HIS A 104 -11.01 9.05 4.69
CA HIS A 104 -11.92 9.55 5.71
C HIS A 104 -11.34 9.42 7.12
N ALA A 105 -11.56 10.45 7.97
CA ALA A 105 -11.06 10.47 9.34
C ALA A 105 -11.61 9.32 10.22
N ASP A 106 -12.78 8.77 9.88
CA ASP A 106 -13.39 7.63 10.57
C ASP A 106 -12.54 6.35 10.47
N PHE A 107 -11.64 6.28 9.49
CA PHE A 107 -10.70 5.17 9.30
C PHE A 107 -9.28 5.49 9.78
N GLY A 108 -9.17 6.34 10.81
CA GLY A 108 -7.87 6.83 11.30
C GLY A 108 -6.89 5.72 11.69
N SER A 109 -7.37 4.63 12.28
CA SER A 109 -6.55 3.48 12.64
C SER A 109 -5.97 2.77 11.41
N GLU A 110 -6.76 2.64 10.35
CA GLU A 110 -6.32 2.03 9.09
C GLU A 110 -5.24 2.88 8.43
N VAL A 111 -5.43 4.21 8.42
CA VAL A 111 -4.44 5.17 7.92
C VAL A 111 -3.12 5.03 8.66
N GLU A 112 -3.12 4.96 9.99
CA GLU A 112 -1.89 4.85 10.78
C GLU A 112 -1.14 3.56 10.51
N ARG A 113 -1.86 2.44 10.38
CA ARG A 113 -1.29 1.13 10.01
C ARG A 113 -0.59 1.19 8.65
N VAL A 114 -1.25 1.78 7.65
CA VAL A 114 -0.71 1.92 6.29
C VAL A 114 0.55 2.77 6.29
N LEU A 115 0.51 3.94 6.95
CA LEU A 115 1.63 4.88 6.96
C LEU A 115 2.90 4.30 7.60
N ARG A 116 2.78 3.25 8.44
CA ARG A 116 3.93 2.52 9.00
C ARG A 116 4.63 1.59 8.00
N MET A 117 3.95 1.24 6.91
CA MET A 117 4.52 0.35 5.89
C MET A 117 5.22 1.07 4.76
N VAL A 118 5.02 2.39 4.62
CA VAL A 118 5.45 3.15 3.45
C VAL A 118 6.65 4.05 3.71
N ASP A 119 7.33 4.45 2.64
CA ASP A 119 8.49 5.33 2.65
C ASP A 119 8.10 6.78 2.36
N SER A 120 6.98 6.98 1.66
CA SER A 120 6.43 8.30 1.31
C SER A 120 4.93 8.20 1.06
N VAL A 121 4.29 9.36 0.86
CA VAL A 121 2.89 9.47 0.47
C VAL A 121 2.76 10.30 -0.80
N CYS A 122 1.89 9.88 -1.71
CA CYS A 122 1.44 10.70 -2.83
C CYS A 122 0.12 11.36 -2.43
N LEU A 123 0.18 12.67 -2.23
CA LEU A 123 -0.97 13.50 -1.90
C LEU A 123 -1.64 13.98 -3.20
N VAL A 124 -2.81 13.42 -3.51
CA VAL A 124 -3.57 13.81 -4.71
C VAL A 124 -4.57 14.90 -4.37
N VAL A 125 -4.48 16.02 -5.08
CA VAL A 125 -5.32 17.20 -4.85
C VAL A 125 -5.93 17.66 -6.18
N ASP A 126 -7.24 17.96 -6.17
CA ASP A 126 -7.92 18.55 -7.34
C ASP A 126 -7.39 19.98 -7.57
N ALA A 127 -7.04 20.29 -8.83
CA ALA A 127 -6.48 21.58 -9.24
C ALA A 127 -7.44 22.78 -9.06
N TYR A 128 -8.70 22.53 -8.75
CA TYR A 128 -9.72 23.58 -8.49
C TYR A 128 -10.09 23.65 -7.01
N GLU A 129 -10.35 22.50 -6.37
CA GLU A 129 -10.85 22.47 -4.99
C GLU A 129 -9.74 22.70 -3.94
N GLY A 130 -8.50 22.36 -4.28
CA GLY A 130 -7.38 22.44 -3.36
C GLY A 130 -7.45 21.41 -2.21
N PRO A 131 -6.68 21.63 -1.13
CA PRO A 131 -6.63 20.69 -0.01
C PRO A 131 -7.90 20.75 0.85
N MET A 132 -8.57 19.60 1.01
CA MET A 132 -9.84 19.45 1.73
C MET A 132 -9.64 18.92 3.18
N PRO A 133 -10.61 19.05 4.09
CA PRO A 133 -10.45 18.69 5.51
C PRO A 133 -10.00 17.25 5.78
N GLN A 134 -10.49 16.27 5.03
CA GLN A 134 -10.12 14.86 5.20
C GLN A 134 -8.64 14.64 4.87
N THR A 135 -8.14 15.31 3.83
CA THR A 135 -6.73 15.29 3.46
C THR A 135 -5.83 15.80 4.59
N LYS A 136 -6.28 16.81 5.35
CA LYS A 136 -5.52 17.39 6.47
C LYS A 136 -5.21 16.36 7.55
N PHE A 137 -6.17 15.50 7.88
CA PHE A 137 -5.99 14.47 8.91
C PHE A 137 -4.89 13.47 8.53
N VAL A 138 -4.99 12.90 7.33
CA VAL A 138 -4.03 11.89 6.85
C VAL A 138 -2.64 12.52 6.66
N LEU A 139 -2.58 13.71 6.07
CA LEU A 139 -1.33 14.44 5.88
C LEU A 139 -0.65 14.75 7.21
N LYS A 140 -1.39 15.21 8.23
CA LYS A 140 -0.84 15.45 9.58
C LYS A 140 -0.17 14.20 10.14
N LYS A 141 -0.82 13.04 10.05
CA LYS A 141 -0.25 11.76 10.51
C LYS A 141 1.01 11.39 9.72
N ALA A 142 1.01 11.57 8.39
CA ALA A 142 2.17 11.32 7.55
C ALA A 142 3.37 12.21 7.93
N LEU A 143 3.13 13.52 8.13
CA LEU A 143 4.18 14.47 8.54
C LEU A 143 4.74 14.13 9.93
N GLN A 144 3.90 13.74 10.89
CA GLN A 144 4.32 13.30 12.22
C GLN A 144 5.21 12.05 12.20
N LEU A 145 5.04 11.18 11.22
CA LEU A 145 5.89 10.02 10.98
C LEU A 145 7.18 10.34 10.22
N GLY A 146 7.40 11.62 9.89
CA GLY A 146 8.59 12.07 9.16
C GLY A 146 8.55 11.78 7.66
N LEU A 147 7.41 11.36 7.12
CA LEU A 147 7.27 11.10 5.69
C LEU A 147 7.35 12.42 4.91
N LYS A 148 7.98 12.36 3.73
CA LYS A 148 8.10 13.48 2.80
C LYS A 148 7.11 13.30 1.67
N PRO A 149 6.00 14.07 1.62
CA PRO A 149 4.97 13.89 0.61
C PRO A 149 5.43 14.27 -0.82
N ILE A 150 4.96 13.53 -1.81
CA ILE A 150 4.89 13.93 -3.21
C ILE A 150 3.49 14.48 -3.44
N VAL A 151 3.39 15.64 -4.05
CA VAL A 151 2.11 16.29 -4.36
C VAL A 151 1.74 16.03 -5.81
N VAL A 152 0.53 15.50 -6.03
CA VAL A 152 -0.04 15.30 -7.36
C VAL A 152 -1.24 16.22 -7.53
N ILE A 153 -1.06 17.30 -8.29
CA ILE A 153 -2.15 18.24 -8.63
C ILE A 153 -2.88 17.67 -9.84
N ASN A 154 -4.04 17.09 -9.59
CA ASN A 154 -4.82 16.35 -10.58
C ASN A 154 -5.92 17.21 -11.21
N LYS A 155 -6.41 16.78 -12.37
CA LYS A 155 -7.48 17.42 -13.14
C LYS A 155 -7.10 18.81 -13.65
N ILE A 156 -5.85 18.98 -14.06
CA ILE A 156 -5.35 20.24 -14.64
C ILE A 156 -5.98 20.58 -16.01
N ASP A 157 -6.70 19.64 -16.61
CA ASP A 157 -7.47 19.82 -17.85
C ASP A 157 -8.77 20.60 -17.67
N LYS A 158 -9.25 20.78 -16.44
CA LYS A 158 -10.48 21.53 -16.19
C LYS A 158 -10.30 23.02 -16.50
N PRO A 159 -11.29 23.66 -17.14
CA PRO A 159 -11.23 25.11 -17.42
C PRO A 159 -11.11 25.99 -16.16
N THR A 160 -11.54 25.45 -15.01
CA THR A 160 -11.51 26.14 -13.71
C THR A 160 -10.28 25.80 -12.89
N ALA A 161 -9.34 25.00 -13.41
CA ALA A 161 -8.13 24.60 -12.71
C ALA A 161 -7.24 25.82 -12.39
N GLN A 162 -6.74 25.88 -11.16
CA GLN A 162 -5.83 26.91 -10.66
C GLN A 162 -4.64 26.26 -9.95
N PRO A 163 -3.80 25.52 -10.67
CA PRO A 163 -2.75 24.71 -10.06
C PRO A 163 -1.77 25.53 -9.20
N GLU A 164 -1.40 26.75 -9.62
CA GLU A 164 -0.50 27.63 -8.85
C GLU A 164 -1.12 28.03 -7.50
N ALA A 165 -2.38 28.44 -7.50
CA ALA A 165 -3.10 28.78 -6.26
C ALA A 165 -3.22 27.57 -5.32
N VAL A 166 -3.40 26.37 -5.88
CA VAL A 166 -3.44 25.12 -5.09
C VAL A 166 -2.07 24.81 -4.48
N VAL A 167 -0.95 25.10 -5.15
CA VAL A 167 0.41 24.98 -4.58
C VAL A 167 0.54 25.88 -3.36
N ASP A 168 0.12 27.15 -3.46
CA ASP A 168 0.18 28.10 -2.34
C ASP A 168 -0.68 27.63 -1.15
N MET A 169 -1.90 27.14 -1.41
CA MET A 169 -2.78 26.58 -0.37
C MET A 169 -2.16 25.36 0.31
N LEU A 170 -1.45 24.51 -0.44
CA LEU A 170 -0.77 23.35 0.09
C LEU A 170 0.43 23.76 0.96
N PHE A 171 1.21 24.73 0.54
CA PHE A 171 2.31 25.26 1.32
C PHE A 171 1.80 25.79 2.67
N ASP A 172 0.77 26.61 2.66
CA ASP A 172 0.14 27.12 3.88
C ASP A 172 -0.37 25.99 4.77
N LEU A 173 -0.97 24.96 4.19
CA LEU A 173 -1.44 23.78 4.92
C LEU A 173 -0.27 23.03 5.59
N PHE A 174 0.83 22.80 4.88
CA PHE A 174 2.00 22.11 5.45
C PHE A 174 2.56 22.89 6.63
N VAL A 175 2.69 24.22 6.51
CA VAL A 175 3.09 25.10 7.61
C VAL A 175 2.15 24.99 8.81
N GLN A 176 0.83 25.04 8.58
CA GLN A 176 -0.20 24.89 9.64
C GLN A 176 -0.11 23.54 10.34
N LEU A 177 0.28 22.49 9.64
CA LEU A 177 0.40 21.14 10.18
C LEU A 177 1.74 20.89 10.89
N GLY A 178 2.64 21.87 10.89
CA GLY A 178 3.96 21.79 11.54
C GLY A 178 4.97 20.95 10.78
N ALA A 179 4.93 21.00 9.46
CA ALA A 179 5.92 20.34 8.61
C ALA A 179 7.32 20.89 8.87
N THR A 180 8.35 20.04 8.81
CA THR A 180 9.74 20.45 8.88
C THR A 180 10.18 21.14 7.58
N ASP A 181 11.31 21.89 7.62
CA ASP A 181 11.84 22.56 6.43
C ASP A 181 12.04 21.59 5.26
N GLU A 182 12.52 20.37 5.53
CA GLU A 182 12.68 19.31 4.51
C GLU A 182 11.35 18.80 3.94
N GLN A 183 10.27 18.86 4.72
CA GLN A 183 8.92 18.48 4.27
C GLN A 183 8.23 19.63 3.53
N LEU A 184 8.56 20.88 3.88
CA LEU A 184 8.08 22.09 3.21
C LEU A 184 8.67 22.28 1.82
N ASP A 185 9.81 21.68 1.55
CA ASP A 185 10.49 21.78 0.25
C ASP A 185 9.79 20.93 -0.82
N ILE A 186 8.47 21.18 -1.00
CA ILE A 186 7.67 20.49 -2.01
C ILE A 186 7.96 20.99 -3.43
N THR A 187 8.51 22.17 -3.58
CA THR A 187 8.82 22.78 -4.88
C THR A 187 10.07 22.20 -5.53
N ASP A 188 10.93 21.52 -4.77
CA ASP A 188 12.13 20.87 -5.30
C ASP A 188 11.80 19.50 -5.90
N GLY A 189 11.09 19.51 -7.03
CA GLY A 189 10.80 18.31 -7.83
C GLY A 189 9.78 17.34 -7.23
N ARG A 190 9.02 17.73 -6.17
CA ARG A 190 8.00 16.87 -5.54
C ARG A 190 6.57 17.21 -5.96
N ILE A 191 6.38 18.15 -6.87
CA ILE A 191 5.08 18.46 -7.45
C ILE A 191 4.98 17.82 -8.82
N VAL A 192 3.87 17.13 -9.06
CA VAL A 192 3.51 16.56 -10.35
C VAL A 192 2.11 17.04 -10.72
N TYR A 193 1.95 17.47 -11.96
CA TYR A 193 0.67 17.91 -12.52
C TYR A 193 0.07 16.77 -13.35
N ALA A 194 -1.17 16.38 -13.08
CA ALA A 194 -1.75 15.18 -13.69
C ALA A 194 -3.14 15.38 -14.29
N ILE A 195 -3.40 14.59 -15.31
CA ILE A 195 -4.73 14.28 -15.84
C ILE A 195 -4.89 12.76 -15.67
N ALA A 196 -5.19 12.33 -14.45
CA ALA A 196 -5.21 10.90 -14.09
C ALA A 196 -6.17 10.10 -14.99
N ARG A 197 -7.30 10.69 -15.41
CA ARG A 197 -8.27 10.06 -16.31
C ARG A 197 -7.65 9.65 -17.64
N ASP A 198 -6.77 10.48 -18.16
CA ASP A 198 -6.13 10.27 -19.47
C ASP A 198 -4.74 9.60 -19.32
N GLY A 199 -4.32 9.30 -18.09
CA GLY A 199 -3.03 8.66 -17.81
C GLY A 199 -1.83 9.57 -18.10
N ILE A 200 -1.96 10.88 -17.92
CA ILE A 200 -0.95 11.88 -18.23
C ILE A 200 -0.43 12.51 -16.94
N ALA A 201 0.90 12.66 -16.83
CA ALA A 201 1.55 13.41 -15.78
C ALA A 201 2.71 14.26 -16.31
N LYS A 202 2.95 15.42 -15.67
CA LYS A 202 3.96 16.41 -16.06
C LYS A 202 4.69 16.92 -14.82
N ARG A 203 5.95 17.26 -14.96
CA ARG A 203 6.72 17.94 -13.90
C ARG A 203 6.47 19.46 -13.91
N ASN A 204 6.30 20.05 -15.08
CA ASN A 204 5.94 21.46 -15.24
C ASN A 204 4.67 21.57 -16.11
N MET A 205 3.89 22.62 -15.90
CA MET A 205 2.66 22.84 -16.67
C MET A 205 2.92 23.02 -18.18
N THR A 206 4.09 23.51 -18.55
CA THR A 206 4.51 23.73 -19.94
C THR A 206 5.03 22.48 -20.64
N ASP A 207 5.28 21.40 -19.91
CA ASP A 207 5.82 20.18 -20.48
C ASP A 207 4.79 19.51 -21.40
N GLU A 208 5.25 18.92 -22.49
CA GLU A 208 4.43 17.99 -23.28
C GLU A 208 4.58 16.59 -22.67
N ALA A 209 3.46 15.94 -22.39
CA ALA A 209 3.44 14.58 -21.88
C ALA A 209 2.28 13.80 -22.46
N THR A 210 2.51 12.53 -22.75
CA THR A 210 1.52 11.60 -23.33
C THR A 210 1.21 10.43 -22.40
N ASP A 211 1.94 10.34 -21.26
CA ASP A 211 1.83 9.24 -20.32
C ASP A 211 2.09 9.70 -18.87
N ILE A 212 2.08 8.75 -17.93
CA ILE A 212 2.25 9.01 -16.50
C ILE A 212 3.70 8.84 -16.00
N SER A 213 4.67 8.67 -16.90
CA SER A 213 6.09 8.40 -16.56
C SER A 213 6.69 9.45 -15.62
N ALA A 214 6.32 10.72 -15.78
CA ALA A 214 6.81 11.79 -14.91
C ALA A 214 6.50 11.53 -13.42
N LEU A 215 5.38 10.87 -13.09
CA LEU A 215 5.07 10.50 -11.71
C LEU A 215 5.95 9.34 -11.23
N PHE A 216 6.19 8.32 -12.05
CA PHE A 216 7.10 7.23 -11.70
C PHE A 216 8.52 7.73 -11.46
N GLU A 217 9.02 8.57 -12.34
CA GLU A 217 10.35 9.16 -12.22
C GLU A 217 10.46 10.03 -10.96
N THR A 218 9.45 10.84 -10.66
CA THR A 218 9.41 11.61 -9.42
C THR A 218 9.42 10.72 -8.18
N ILE A 219 8.65 9.63 -8.17
CA ILE A 219 8.67 8.67 -7.06
C ILE A 219 10.06 8.07 -6.89
N ILE A 220 10.72 7.65 -7.98
CA ILE A 220 12.05 7.04 -7.95
C ILE A 220 13.14 8.03 -7.48
N GLU A 221 13.03 9.27 -7.88
CA GLU A 221 14.02 10.32 -7.55
C GLU A 221 13.85 10.84 -6.12
N GLN A 222 12.61 11.00 -5.66
CA GLN A 222 12.29 11.70 -4.43
C GLN A 222 12.07 10.80 -3.21
N VAL A 223 11.73 9.52 -3.43
CA VAL A 223 11.49 8.58 -2.33
C VAL A 223 12.76 7.78 -2.04
N ALA A 224 13.16 7.77 -0.77
CA ALA A 224 14.27 6.94 -0.34
C ALA A 224 13.96 5.46 -0.59
N LEU A 225 14.96 4.72 -1.07
CA LEU A 225 14.82 3.28 -1.23
C LEU A 225 14.56 2.60 0.11
N ALA A 226 13.65 1.66 0.12
CA ALA A 226 13.45 0.80 1.27
C ALA A 226 14.74 0.05 1.60
N PRO A 227 15.14 -0.04 2.89
CA PRO A 227 16.26 -0.88 3.30
C PRO A 227 16.05 -2.32 2.82
N ASN A 228 17.06 -2.91 2.17
CA ASN A 228 16.97 -4.25 1.57
C ASN A 228 18.05 -5.21 2.10
N ASP A 229 18.46 -5.07 3.34
CA ASP A 229 19.47 -5.95 3.94
C ASP A 229 18.90 -7.34 4.20
N VAL A 230 19.07 -8.21 3.22
CA VAL A 230 18.61 -9.61 3.26
C VAL A 230 19.51 -10.52 4.10
N THR A 231 20.67 -10.04 4.55
CA THR A 231 21.65 -10.84 5.32
C THR A 231 21.31 -10.90 6.81
N LYS A 232 20.53 -9.96 7.28
CA LYS A 232 20.07 -9.92 8.67
C LYS A 232 18.98 -10.96 8.97
N PRO A 233 18.76 -11.28 10.25
CA PRO A 233 17.57 -12.04 10.65
C PRO A 233 16.26 -11.35 10.23
N LEU A 234 15.24 -12.14 9.88
CA LEU A 234 13.92 -11.61 9.58
C LEU A 234 13.40 -10.71 10.69
N ARG A 235 12.88 -9.56 10.30
CA ARG A 235 12.13 -8.65 11.15
C ARG A 235 11.06 -7.95 10.34
N MET A 236 9.80 -8.14 10.68
CA MET A 236 8.66 -7.48 10.06
C MET A 236 7.58 -7.16 11.10
N GLN A 237 6.77 -6.17 10.83
CA GLN A 237 5.60 -5.84 11.65
C GLN A 237 4.33 -6.09 10.86
N ILE A 238 3.32 -6.67 11.52
CA ILE A 238 2.00 -6.86 10.93
C ILE A 238 1.23 -5.55 11.05
N ALA A 239 0.93 -4.96 9.92
CA ALA A 239 0.20 -3.70 9.85
C ALA A 239 -1.27 -3.91 9.46
N ASN A 240 -1.58 -4.95 8.70
CA ASN A 240 -2.94 -5.25 8.30
C ASN A 240 -3.19 -6.77 8.29
N LEU A 241 -4.45 -7.16 8.26
CA LEU A 241 -4.87 -8.56 8.23
C LEU A 241 -5.64 -8.84 6.93
N ALA A 242 -5.60 -10.11 6.54
CA ALA A 242 -6.45 -10.66 5.50
C ALA A 242 -6.95 -12.03 5.96
N TYR A 243 -8.04 -12.49 5.39
CA TYR A 243 -8.61 -13.79 5.68
C TYR A 243 -8.87 -14.56 4.39
N ASP A 244 -8.48 -15.81 4.39
CA ASP A 244 -8.77 -16.76 3.33
C ASP A 244 -9.43 -18.00 3.93
N SER A 245 -10.47 -18.52 3.30
CA SER A 245 -11.25 -19.63 3.83
C SER A 245 -10.48 -20.95 3.97
N TYR A 246 -9.36 -21.12 3.25
CA TYR A 246 -8.53 -22.32 3.26
C TYR A 246 -7.30 -22.18 4.15
N VAL A 247 -6.74 -20.98 4.21
CA VAL A 247 -5.48 -20.72 4.89
C VAL A 247 -5.71 -20.06 6.25
N GLY A 248 -6.87 -19.50 6.46
CA GLY A 248 -7.24 -18.76 7.67
C GLY A 248 -6.74 -17.33 7.65
N ARG A 249 -6.45 -16.79 8.84
CA ARG A 249 -5.95 -15.43 9.04
C ARG A 249 -4.53 -15.29 8.50
N MET A 250 -4.27 -14.19 7.80
CA MET A 250 -2.98 -13.86 7.21
C MET A 250 -2.56 -12.47 7.67
N GLY A 251 -1.28 -12.30 7.96
CA GLY A 251 -0.70 -11.01 8.31
C GLY A 251 -0.08 -10.32 7.09
N ILE A 252 -0.37 -9.03 6.92
CA ILE A 252 0.22 -8.17 5.89
C ILE A 252 1.16 -7.19 6.58
N GLY A 253 2.36 -7.04 6.06
CA GLY A 253 3.32 -6.10 6.60
C GLY A 253 4.56 -5.93 5.75
N ARG A 254 5.35 -4.93 6.09
CA ARG A 254 6.63 -4.67 5.45
C ARG A 254 7.72 -5.51 6.12
N VAL A 255 8.53 -6.17 5.32
CA VAL A 255 9.78 -6.77 5.80
C VAL A 255 10.81 -5.66 5.97
N VAL A 256 11.23 -5.40 7.19
CA VAL A 256 12.19 -4.33 7.51
C VAL A 256 13.63 -4.83 7.36
N GLU A 257 13.88 -6.07 7.78
CA GLU A 257 15.20 -6.71 7.72
C GLU A 257 15.05 -8.19 7.36
N GLY A 258 16.05 -8.72 6.66
CA GLY A 258 16.14 -10.16 6.36
C GLY A 258 15.15 -10.64 5.30
N GLN A 259 14.70 -11.87 5.48
CA GLN A 259 13.80 -12.56 4.55
C GLN A 259 12.79 -13.41 5.32
N ALA A 260 11.52 -13.38 4.89
CA ALA A 260 10.48 -14.30 5.33
C ALA A 260 10.39 -15.46 4.34
N LYS A 261 10.69 -16.69 4.78
CA LYS A 261 10.70 -17.88 3.90
C LYS A 261 9.56 -18.84 4.24
N VAL A 262 9.06 -19.50 3.22
CA VAL A 262 8.12 -20.61 3.40
C VAL A 262 8.78 -21.73 4.24
N GLY A 263 8.08 -22.22 5.25
CA GLY A 263 8.60 -23.26 6.17
C GLY A 263 9.44 -22.73 7.33
N GLN A 264 9.76 -21.43 7.36
CA GLN A 264 10.57 -20.82 8.41
C GLN A 264 9.84 -20.81 9.75
N GLN A 265 10.54 -21.21 10.82
CA GLN A 265 10.10 -20.96 12.19
C GLN A 265 10.42 -19.52 12.58
N VAL A 266 9.46 -18.88 13.23
CA VAL A 266 9.55 -17.47 13.64
C VAL A 266 9.04 -17.30 15.06
N THR A 267 9.51 -16.25 15.71
CA THR A 267 8.97 -15.76 16.97
C THR A 267 8.03 -14.59 16.67
N ILE A 268 6.86 -14.63 17.27
CA ILE A 268 5.88 -13.57 17.24
C ILE A 268 5.92 -12.86 18.58
N ILE A 269 6.15 -11.56 18.57
CA ILE A 269 6.15 -10.72 19.77
C ILE A 269 4.88 -9.87 19.72
N ALA A 270 3.98 -10.12 20.66
CA ALA A 270 2.74 -9.39 20.80
C ALA A 270 2.97 -7.96 21.34
N ASN A 271 1.96 -7.11 21.24
CA ASN A 271 2.05 -5.72 21.70
C ASN A 271 2.28 -5.59 23.23
N ASP A 272 1.89 -6.59 24.01
CA ASP A 272 2.14 -6.70 25.46
C ASP A 272 3.53 -7.28 25.81
N GLY A 273 4.35 -7.61 24.80
CA GLY A 273 5.66 -8.25 24.95
C GLY A 273 5.63 -9.78 25.07
N THR A 274 4.46 -10.41 25.08
CA THR A 274 4.35 -11.88 25.10
C THR A 274 4.97 -12.46 23.83
N ARG A 275 5.66 -13.59 23.98
CA ARG A 275 6.33 -14.26 22.85
C ARG A 275 5.70 -15.62 22.60
N ARG A 276 5.46 -15.93 21.35
CA ARG A 276 5.04 -17.25 20.90
C ARG A 276 5.77 -17.65 19.62
N THR A 277 5.84 -18.93 19.35
CA THR A 277 6.47 -19.45 18.14
C THR A 277 5.40 -19.75 17.09
N GLY A 278 5.75 -19.57 15.82
CA GLY A 278 4.92 -19.90 14.68
C GLY A 278 5.76 -20.40 13.52
N LYS A 279 5.08 -20.90 12.49
CA LYS A 279 5.71 -21.35 11.25
C LYS A 279 5.02 -20.70 10.05
N ILE A 280 5.78 -20.04 9.21
CA ILE A 280 5.26 -19.48 7.97
C ILE A 280 4.93 -20.62 7.00
N SER A 281 3.68 -20.77 6.62
CA SER A 281 3.25 -21.81 5.66
C SER A 281 3.25 -21.29 4.22
N LYS A 282 2.93 -19.99 4.04
CA LYS A 282 2.91 -19.33 2.74
C LYS A 282 3.43 -17.90 2.84
N VAL A 283 4.06 -17.45 1.77
CA VAL A 283 4.45 -16.05 1.56
C VAL A 283 3.87 -15.62 0.22
N LEU A 284 3.15 -14.48 0.24
CA LEU A 284 2.60 -13.90 -0.98
C LEU A 284 3.11 -12.47 -1.13
N THR A 285 3.42 -12.09 -2.37
CA THR A 285 3.77 -10.72 -2.75
C THR A 285 2.77 -10.19 -3.76
N SER A 286 2.59 -8.88 -3.82
CA SER A 286 1.70 -8.25 -4.80
C SER A 286 2.43 -7.99 -6.11
N LEU A 287 1.77 -8.25 -7.24
CA LEU A 287 2.16 -7.79 -8.57
C LEU A 287 0.88 -7.43 -9.33
N GLY A 288 0.69 -6.17 -9.64
CA GLY A 288 -0.61 -5.66 -10.00
C GLY A 288 -1.61 -5.92 -8.88
N LEU A 289 -2.80 -6.33 -9.23
CA LEU A 289 -3.85 -6.71 -8.28
C LEU A 289 -3.71 -8.16 -7.78
N LYS A 290 -2.82 -8.94 -8.36
CA LYS A 290 -2.69 -10.37 -8.03
C LYS A 290 -1.70 -10.54 -6.88
N LYS A 291 -2.09 -11.38 -5.91
CA LYS A 291 -1.18 -11.91 -4.91
C LYS A 291 -0.53 -13.16 -5.49
N MET A 292 0.78 -13.16 -5.56
CA MET A 292 1.58 -14.27 -6.08
C MET A 292 2.26 -14.98 -4.92
N GLU A 293 2.17 -16.30 -4.88
CA GLU A 293 2.89 -17.13 -3.93
C GLU A 293 4.37 -17.17 -4.33
N VAL A 294 5.25 -16.90 -3.36
CA VAL A 294 6.70 -16.88 -3.53
C VAL A 294 7.38 -17.68 -2.42
N ASP A 295 8.57 -18.20 -2.69
CA ASP A 295 9.32 -18.96 -1.68
C ASP A 295 9.86 -18.08 -0.54
N ALA A 296 10.12 -16.80 -0.84
CA ALA A 296 10.60 -15.84 0.14
C ALA A 296 10.15 -14.41 -0.19
N GLY A 297 9.82 -13.65 0.85
CA GLY A 297 9.66 -12.20 0.82
C GLY A 297 10.89 -11.54 1.43
N VAL A 298 11.42 -10.48 0.80
CA VAL A 298 12.69 -9.85 1.18
C VAL A 298 12.49 -8.49 1.83
N ALA A 299 13.52 -8.04 2.56
CA ALA A 299 13.55 -6.71 3.16
C ALA A 299 13.23 -5.63 2.13
N GLY A 300 12.41 -4.67 2.52
CA GLY A 300 11.89 -3.60 1.67
C GLY A 300 10.53 -3.89 1.03
N ASP A 301 10.14 -5.15 0.87
CA ASP A 301 8.84 -5.52 0.27
C ASP A 301 7.69 -5.54 1.28
N ILE A 302 6.47 -5.28 0.80
CA ILE A 302 5.23 -5.51 1.53
C ILE A 302 4.69 -6.88 1.13
N ILE A 303 4.62 -7.78 2.10
CA ILE A 303 4.23 -9.17 1.87
C ILE A 303 3.03 -9.57 2.72
N THR A 304 2.41 -10.67 2.34
CA THR A 304 1.40 -11.36 3.14
C THR A 304 1.98 -12.71 3.58
N ILE A 305 1.91 -13.00 4.87
CA ILE A 305 2.33 -14.29 5.45
C ILE A 305 1.14 -15.04 6.03
N ALA A 306 1.17 -16.34 5.93
CA ALA A 306 0.15 -17.25 6.45
C ALA A 306 0.76 -18.40 7.26
N GLY A 307 -0.10 -19.10 8.01
CA GLY A 307 0.31 -20.27 8.83
C GLY A 307 0.62 -19.95 10.27
N ILE A 308 0.45 -18.70 10.70
CA ILE A 308 0.60 -18.28 12.09
C ILE A 308 -0.81 -18.09 12.66
N PRO A 309 -1.29 -19.02 13.51
CA PRO A 309 -2.59 -18.86 14.16
C PRO A 309 -2.60 -17.59 15.01
N ASP A 310 -3.75 -16.94 15.09
CA ASP A 310 -4.00 -15.78 15.96
C ASP A 310 -2.96 -14.66 15.79
N ILE A 311 -2.62 -14.35 14.54
CA ILE A 311 -1.77 -13.21 14.23
C ILE A 311 -2.60 -11.92 14.29
N TYR A 312 -2.06 -10.87 14.93
CA TYR A 312 -2.73 -9.60 15.14
C TYR A 312 -1.92 -8.42 14.61
N VAL A 313 -2.62 -7.31 14.41
CA VAL A 313 -1.99 -6.04 14.02
C VAL A 313 -1.08 -5.52 15.12
N GLY A 314 0.07 -4.96 14.71
CA GLY A 314 1.11 -4.44 15.61
C GLY A 314 2.14 -5.47 16.03
N GLU A 315 1.86 -6.76 15.89
CA GLU A 315 2.81 -7.80 16.27
C GLU A 315 4.08 -7.77 15.42
N THR A 316 5.20 -8.06 16.08
CA THR A 316 6.49 -8.22 15.40
C THR A 316 6.73 -9.70 15.11
N VAL A 317 7.00 -10.03 13.84
CA VAL A 317 7.43 -11.36 13.42
C VAL A 317 8.93 -11.33 13.14
N CYS A 318 9.69 -12.16 13.82
CA CYS A 318 11.15 -12.17 13.72
C CYS A 318 11.74 -13.58 13.74
N ALA A 319 12.95 -13.72 13.18
CA ALA A 319 13.71 -14.98 13.24
C ALA A 319 14.48 -15.13 14.56
N ASP A 320 14.91 -14.01 15.14
CA ASP A 320 15.63 -13.99 16.41
C ASP A 320 14.64 -14.00 17.58
N PRO A 321 14.67 -15.01 18.47
CA PRO A 321 13.78 -15.07 19.63
C PRO A 321 13.98 -13.92 20.62
N ASP A 322 15.17 -13.33 20.65
CA ASP A 322 15.54 -12.25 21.58
C ASP A 322 15.42 -10.86 20.97
N ALA A 323 14.90 -10.75 19.72
CA ALA A 323 14.70 -9.49 19.04
C ALA A 323 13.87 -8.50 19.87
N VAL A 324 14.20 -7.21 19.75
CA VAL A 324 13.40 -6.14 20.34
C VAL A 324 12.12 -5.97 19.51
N PRO A 325 10.93 -5.87 20.13
CA PRO A 325 9.68 -5.62 19.42
C PRO A 325 9.77 -4.31 18.65
N MET A 326 9.11 -4.25 17.50
CA MET A 326 8.97 -3.00 16.77
C MET A 326 8.03 -2.05 17.52
N PRO A 327 8.13 -0.73 17.30
CA PRO A 327 7.26 0.23 17.94
C PRO A 327 5.78 -0.13 17.74
N ALA A 328 5.01 -0.12 18.82
CA ALA A 328 3.59 -0.46 18.76
C ALA A 328 2.85 0.44 17.76
N ILE A 329 1.91 -0.15 17.04
CA ILE A 329 0.95 0.61 16.24
C ILE A 329 -0.14 1.04 17.23
N THR A 330 -0.24 2.35 17.48
CA THR A 330 -1.29 2.91 18.33
C THR A 330 -2.58 2.97 17.53
N VAL A 331 -3.60 2.31 18.02
CA VAL A 331 -4.96 2.39 17.48
C VAL A 331 -5.78 3.24 18.44
N ASP A 332 -6.53 4.20 17.91
CA ASP A 332 -7.41 5.02 18.73
C ASP A 332 -8.43 4.13 19.47
N GLU A 333 -8.75 4.46 20.72
CA GLU A 333 -9.72 3.69 21.49
C GLU A 333 -11.13 3.79 20.87
N PRO A 334 -11.95 2.72 20.97
CA PRO A 334 -13.32 2.74 20.46
C PRO A 334 -14.13 3.86 21.13
N THR A 335 -14.78 4.70 20.33
CA THR A 335 -15.60 5.81 20.82
C THR A 335 -17.07 5.44 21.00
N LEU A 336 -17.51 4.33 20.42
CA LEU A 336 -18.91 3.89 20.41
C LEU A 336 -19.02 2.39 20.69
N THR A 337 -20.08 2.03 21.39
CA THR A 337 -20.56 0.64 21.53
C THR A 337 -21.87 0.50 20.79
N MET A 338 -22.02 -0.54 19.97
CA MET A 338 -23.24 -0.81 19.22
C MET A 338 -23.78 -2.21 19.53
N GLU A 339 -25.08 -2.30 19.70
CA GLU A 339 -25.79 -3.57 19.77
C GLU A 339 -26.40 -3.91 18.42
N PHE A 340 -26.14 -5.12 17.94
CA PHE A 340 -26.75 -5.65 16.71
C PHE A 340 -27.85 -6.65 17.08
N MET A 341 -29.10 -6.27 16.86
CA MET A 341 -30.25 -7.07 17.14
C MET A 341 -30.94 -7.53 15.86
N VAL A 342 -31.66 -8.63 15.97
CA VAL A 342 -32.53 -9.11 14.89
C VAL A 342 -33.67 -8.12 14.68
N ASN A 343 -34.00 -7.84 13.41
CA ASN A 343 -35.19 -7.09 13.07
C ASN A 343 -36.45 -7.95 13.35
N ASP A 344 -37.20 -7.62 14.39
CA ASP A 344 -38.45 -8.27 14.82
C ASP A 344 -39.69 -7.53 14.32
N SER A 345 -39.53 -6.52 13.46
CA SER A 345 -40.63 -5.79 12.87
C SER A 345 -41.47 -6.63 11.91
N PRO A 346 -42.76 -6.28 11.64
CA PRO A 346 -43.59 -6.96 10.65
C PRO A 346 -43.02 -6.95 9.22
N PHE A 347 -42.01 -6.15 8.96
CA PHE A 347 -41.32 -6.04 7.69
C PHE A 347 -40.03 -6.86 7.61
N ALA A 348 -39.68 -7.59 8.68
CA ALA A 348 -38.50 -8.45 8.71
C ALA A 348 -38.52 -9.45 7.56
N GLY A 349 -37.40 -9.54 6.83
CA GLY A 349 -37.24 -10.46 5.69
C GLY A 349 -37.86 -9.99 4.37
N LYS A 350 -38.50 -8.85 4.30
CA LYS A 350 -39.00 -8.27 3.04
C LYS A 350 -37.87 -7.60 2.25
N GLU A 351 -36.93 -7.00 2.96
CA GLU A 351 -35.73 -6.36 2.41
C GLU A 351 -34.48 -7.00 3.03
N GLY A 352 -33.85 -7.89 2.30
CA GLY A 352 -32.64 -8.57 2.75
C GLY A 352 -32.88 -10.03 3.15
N LYS A 353 -31.84 -10.83 2.92
CA LYS A 353 -31.86 -12.30 3.09
C LYS A 353 -31.28 -12.77 4.43
N PHE A 354 -30.55 -11.90 5.15
CA PHE A 354 -29.78 -12.22 6.34
C PHE A 354 -30.41 -11.60 7.58
N VAL A 355 -31.37 -12.29 8.18
CA VAL A 355 -32.26 -11.73 9.23
C VAL A 355 -32.19 -12.49 10.55
N THR A 356 -31.35 -13.51 10.70
CA THR A 356 -31.25 -14.30 11.92
C THR A 356 -30.08 -13.86 12.80
N SER A 357 -30.19 -14.04 14.13
CA SER A 357 -29.10 -13.76 15.08
C SER A 357 -27.82 -14.53 14.78
N ARG A 358 -27.96 -15.77 14.26
CA ARG A 358 -26.80 -16.56 13.84
C ARG A 358 -26.07 -15.91 12.66
N GLN A 359 -26.81 -15.46 11.65
CA GLN A 359 -26.22 -14.79 10.48
C GLN A 359 -25.54 -13.47 10.84
N ILE A 360 -26.13 -12.71 11.78
CA ILE A 360 -25.52 -11.49 12.30
C ILE A 360 -24.21 -11.83 13.03
N ARG A 361 -24.23 -12.84 13.91
CA ARG A 361 -23.04 -13.30 14.62
C ARG A 361 -21.95 -13.74 13.67
N ASP A 362 -22.26 -14.67 12.73
CA ASP A 362 -21.31 -15.18 11.75
C ASP A 362 -20.67 -14.04 10.93
N ARG A 363 -21.46 -13.00 10.63
CA ARG A 363 -20.96 -11.80 9.93
C ARG A 363 -20.03 -10.96 10.80
N LEU A 364 -20.37 -10.72 12.05
CA LEU A 364 -19.55 -9.93 12.98
C LEU A 364 -18.25 -10.66 13.31
N GLU A 365 -18.30 -11.97 13.56
CA GLU A 365 -17.11 -12.79 13.77
C GLU A 365 -16.17 -12.70 12.56
N LYS A 366 -16.72 -12.78 11.34
CA LYS A 366 -15.92 -12.62 10.13
C LYS A 366 -15.30 -11.22 9.99
N GLU A 367 -15.97 -10.17 10.40
CA GLU A 367 -15.38 -8.82 10.42
C GLU A 367 -14.22 -8.72 11.42
N THR A 368 -14.34 -9.33 12.60
CA THR A 368 -13.27 -9.33 13.62
C THR A 368 -12.06 -10.19 13.23
N GLU A 369 -12.18 -11.07 12.23
CA GLU A 369 -11.04 -11.81 11.69
C GLU A 369 -10.15 -10.95 10.76
N MET A 370 -10.70 -9.88 10.21
CA MET A 370 -10.01 -9.00 9.26
C MET A 370 -9.58 -7.65 9.87
N ASN A 371 -10.14 -7.27 11.02
CA ASN A 371 -9.94 -5.95 11.65
C ASN A 371 -9.40 -6.04 13.08
#